data_9099e401ab03d5549e91173a488607ea
#
_entry.id   9099e401ab03d5549e91173a488607ea
#
_cell.length_a   1.000
_cell.length_b   1.000
_cell.length_c   1.000
_cell.angle_alpha   90.00
_cell.angle_beta   90.00
_cell.angle_gamma   90.00
#
_symmetry.space_group_name_H-M   'P 1'
#
loop_
_entity.id
_entity.type
_entity.pdbx_description
1 polymer ?
#
loop_
_entity_poly.entity_id
_entity_poly.type
_entity_poly.pdbx_seq_one_letter_code
_entity_poly.pdbx_strand_id
1 'polypeptide(L)'
;MRMSEGNSSAELNSGQALVLSGGGARAAYQVGCLRALSQALPNYRPQILTGVSAGAINATHLAAFQGSWQDSVEALVGLWQHMRTDKVYRTGLGPMMGRMAHWGLHFVSGGRLGRKDIRGMVQNAPLRSYLQEHLAADPATGEICGVDQNLADGWLKALAXMTTNYASGRSEAWVDTLEETIWSGSQVSARPTSLTIDHVMASAALPFFFPAVRLRNHWHGDGGVRLAAPLSPALRLGAKRILAVSPRVKPQRXEEGLATSYPSPGQVAGVMLNAVFLDLLDFDALQMQRINDLLRRIPQQNWGNQRQVDVMVLRPQQDLGQIARQSQPEMPGAFRFFAGGFGGRDEPTADALSMVNFEPGYVGQLIAFGEQDTHERMDEIEAFLRGQDA
;
A
#
# COMPACT_ATOMS: atom_id res chain seq x y z
N MET A 1 20.29 -35.68 -2.01
CA MET A 1 20.01 -34.52 -2.86
C MET A 1 18.85 -33.64 -2.34
N ARG A 2 17.82 -34.16 -1.68
CA ARG A 2 16.70 -33.34 -1.13
C ARG A 2 17.07 -32.48 0.10
N MET A 3 18.14 -32.82 0.83
CA MET A 3 18.54 -32.04 2.04
C MET A 3 19.26 -30.73 1.74
N SER A 4 19.83 -30.56 0.56
CA SER A 4 20.52 -29.31 0.19
C SER A 4 19.56 -28.21 -0.27
N GLU A 5 18.42 -28.57 -0.88
CA GLU A 5 17.44 -27.60 -1.37
C GLU A 5 16.65 -26.95 -0.22
N GLY A 6 16.32 -27.71 0.81
CA GLY A 6 15.62 -27.19 1.98
C GLY A 6 16.42 -26.17 2.78
N ASN A 7 17.72 -26.38 2.89
CA ASN A 7 18.61 -25.46 3.62
C ASN A 7 18.81 -24.14 2.85
N SER A 8 18.89 -24.22 1.52
CA SER A 8 19.03 -23.05 0.64
C SER A 8 17.79 -22.13 0.66
N SER A 9 16.59 -22.72 0.70
CA SER A 9 15.35 -21.92 0.75
C SER A 9 15.12 -21.28 2.12
N ALA A 10 15.48 -21.96 3.20
CA ALA A 10 15.40 -21.40 4.56
C ALA A 10 16.35 -20.20 4.70
N GLU A 11 17.54 -20.29 4.15
CA GLU A 11 18.51 -19.18 4.15
C GLU A 11 18.02 -18.00 3.31
N LEU A 12 17.44 -18.26 2.13
CA LEU A 12 16.88 -17.23 1.25
C LEU A 12 15.79 -16.43 1.96
N ASN A 13 14.94 -17.07 2.74
CA ASN A 13 13.76 -16.44 3.33
C ASN A 13 14.03 -15.81 4.71
N SER A 14 15.12 -16.16 5.37
CA SER A 14 15.42 -15.72 6.72
C SER A 14 15.65 -14.19 6.80
N GLY A 15 14.77 -13.51 7.51
CA GLY A 15 14.86 -12.06 7.70
C GLY A 15 14.45 -11.25 6.48
N GLN A 16 13.78 -11.86 5.51
CA GLN A 16 13.24 -11.16 4.34
C GLN A 16 11.93 -10.46 4.70
N ALA A 17 11.83 -9.19 4.33
CA ALA A 17 10.60 -8.42 4.47
C ALA A 17 10.14 -7.90 3.12
N LEU A 18 8.83 -7.90 2.91
CA LEU A 18 8.18 -7.28 1.76
C LEU A 18 7.35 -6.11 2.28
N VAL A 19 7.66 -4.92 1.78
CA VAL A 19 6.95 -3.67 2.14
C VAL A 19 6.13 -3.22 0.94
N LEU A 20 4.82 -3.17 1.09
CA LEU A 20 3.89 -2.81 0.02
C LEU A 20 3.27 -1.44 0.33
N SER A 21 3.71 -0.43 -0.42
CA SER A 21 3.25 0.95 -0.19
C SER A 21 1.83 1.18 -0.70
N GLY A 22 1.21 2.28 -0.30
CA GLY A 22 -0.11 2.67 -0.76
C GLY A 22 -0.10 3.16 -2.21
N GLY A 23 -1.29 3.40 -2.75
CA GLY A 23 -1.43 3.90 -4.11
C GLY A 23 -2.79 3.65 -4.73
N GLY A 24 -3.76 3.17 -3.96
CA GLY A 24 -5.08 2.84 -4.47
C GLY A 24 -4.99 1.81 -5.59
N ALA A 25 -5.70 2.05 -6.70
CA ALA A 25 -5.70 1.13 -7.85
C ALA A 25 -4.32 0.88 -8.45
N ARG A 26 -3.38 1.83 -8.29
CA ARG A 26 -1.99 1.65 -8.76
C ARG A 26 -1.29 0.46 -8.08
N ALA A 27 -1.77 -0.01 -6.94
CA ALA A 27 -1.19 -1.17 -6.25
C ALA A 27 -1.32 -2.46 -7.07
N ALA A 28 -2.11 -2.48 -8.14
CA ALA A 28 -2.10 -3.56 -9.14
C ALA A 28 -0.71 -3.75 -9.78
N TYR A 29 0.09 -2.68 -9.88
CA TYR A 29 1.50 -2.77 -10.31
C TYR A 29 2.30 -3.71 -9.40
N GLN A 30 2.09 -3.60 -8.07
CA GLN A 30 2.75 -4.49 -7.10
C GLN A 30 2.44 -5.96 -7.38
N VAL A 31 1.20 -6.23 -7.79
CA VAL A 31 0.74 -7.60 -8.08
C VAL A 31 1.51 -8.18 -9.27
N GLY A 32 1.74 -7.36 -10.30
CA GLY A 32 2.58 -7.75 -11.45
C GLY A 32 4.01 -8.05 -11.03
N CYS A 33 4.60 -7.19 -10.18
CA CYS A 33 5.94 -7.41 -9.64
C CYS A 33 6.02 -8.75 -8.90
N LEU A 34 5.05 -9.01 -8.05
CA LEU A 34 5.00 -10.25 -7.26
C LEU A 34 4.82 -11.49 -8.15
N ARG A 35 4.03 -11.35 -9.23
CA ARG A 35 3.82 -12.45 -10.18
C ARG A 35 5.13 -12.85 -10.86
N ALA A 36 5.86 -11.88 -11.41
CA ALA A 36 7.17 -12.13 -12.02
C ALA A 36 8.15 -12.75 -11.01
N LEU A 37 8.17 -12.22 -9.78
CA LEU A 37 9.00 -12.74 -8.70
C LEU A 37 8.66 -14.20 -8.36
N SER A 38 7.39 -14.52 -8.19
CA SER A 38 6.95 -15.87 -7.80
C SER A 38 7.24 -16.90 -8.88
N GLN A 39 7.20 -16.49 -10.14
CA GLN A 39 7.53 -17.37 -11.28
C GLN A 39 9.03 -17.62 -11.38
N ALA A 40 9.84 -16.57 -11.22
CA ALA A 40 11.31 -16.68 -11.34
C ALA A 40 11.96 -17.30 -10.08
N LEU A 41 11.42 -16.98 -8.91
CA LEU A 41 11.97 -17.39 -7.61
C LEU A 41 10.88 -18.11 -6.79
N PRO A 42 10.46 -19.31 -7.18
CA PRO A 42 9.34 -19.99 -6.52
C PRO A 42 9.59 -20.35 -5.05
N ASN A 43 10.84 -20.39 -4.63
CA ASN A 43 11.23 -20.66 -3.23
C ASN A 43 11.35 -19.39 -2.37
N TYR A 44 11.22 -18.18 -2.97
CA TYR A 44 11.23 -16.94 -2.22
C TYR A 44 9.85 -16.75 -1.56
N ARG A 45 9.87 -16.58 -0.24
CA ARG A 45 8.64 -16.32 0.53
C ARG A 45 9.00 -15.42 1.71
N PRO A 46 8.76 -14.10 1.62
CA PRO A 46 9.17 -13.18 2.68
C PRO A 46 8.40 -13.45 3.98
N GLN A 47 9.14 -13.51 5.09
CA GLN A 47 8.57 -13.84 6.41
C GLN A 47 7.88 -12.67 7.10
N ILE A 48 8.23 -11.44 6.71
CA ILE A 48 7.67 -10.21 7.29
C ILE A 48 6.96 -9.47 6.17
N LEU A 49 5.67 -9.23 6.36
CA LEU A 49 4.84 -8.52 5.38
C LEU A 49 4.31 -7.23 6.02
N THR A 50 4.55 -6.09 5.37
CA THR A 50 3.97 -4.84 5.84
C THR A 50 3.26 -4.14 4.69
N GLY A 51 2.14 -3.52 5.00
CA GLY A 51 1.36 -2.84 3.98
C GLY A 51 0.65 -1.61 4.49
N VAL A 52 0.39 -0.69 3.57
CA VAL A 52 -0.40 0.50 3.84
C VAL A 52 -1.38 0.74 2.70
N SER A 53 -2.62 1.13 3.01
CA SER A 53 -3.65 1.40 2.01
C SER A 53 -3.90 0.14 1.15
N ALA A 54 -3.92 0.26 -0.17
CA ALA A 54 -4.07 -0.90 -1.07
C ALA A 54 -2.93 -1.91 -0.89
N GLY A 55 -1.73 -1.48 -0.50
CA GLY A 55 -0.64 -2.39 -0.13
C GLY A 55 -0.98 -3.25 1.08
N ALA A 56 -1.82 -2.75 2.01
CA ALA A 56 -2.29 -3.56 3.14
C ALA A 56 -3.22 -4.69 2.67
N ILE A 57 -4.04 -4.44 1.63
CA ILE A 57 -4.87 -5.49 1.00
C ILE A 57 -3.95 -6.61 0.46
N ASN A 58 -2.94 -6.22 -0.32
CA ASN A 58 -2.00 -7.17 -0.92
C ASN A 58 -1.24 -7.95 0.16
N ALA A 59 -0.68 -7.27 1.16
CA ALA A 59 0.07 -7.90 2.25
C ALA A 59 -0.81 -8.87 3.05
N THR A 60 -2.05 -8.48 3.33
CA THR A 60 -2.99 -9.34 4.07
C THR A 60 -3.35 -10.60 3.28
N HIS A 61 -3.62 -10.45 1.98
CA HIS A 61 -3.92 -11.60 1.12
C HIS A 61 -2.75 -12.61 1.14
N LEU A 62 -1.52 -12.11 0.93
CA LEU A 62 -0.33 -12.96 0.92
C LEU A 62 -0.11 -13.66 2.27
N ALA A 63 -0.34 -12.94 3.37
CA ALA A 63 -0.16 -13.46 4.73
C ALA A 63 -1.23 -14.49 5.10
N ALA A 64 -2.44 -14.34 4.58
CA ALA A 64 -3.58 -15.19 4.95
C ALA A 64 -3.72 -16.43 4.07
N PHE A 65 -3.17 -16.41 2.86
CA PHE A 65 -3.40 -17.48 1.88
C PHE A 65 -2.82 -18.81 2.35
N GLN A 66 -3.63 -19.87 2.26
CA GLN A 66 -3.23 -21.23 2.62
C GLN A 66 -2.78 -21.96 1.36
N GLY A 67 -1.47 -22.15 1.19
CA GLY A 67 -0.92 -22.81 0.02
C GLY A 67 0.48 -22.32 -0.31
N SER A 68 0.94 -22.62 -1.52
CA SER A 68 2.25 -22.19 -1.98
C SER A 68 2.32 -20.67 -2.22
N TRP A 69 3.52 -20.13 -2.25
CA TRP A 69 3.73 -18.71 -2.57
C TRP A 69 3.22 -18.39 -3.98
N GLN A 70 3.47 -19.26 -4.95
CA GLN A 70 2.99 -19.07 -6.33
C GLN A 70 1.46 -19.05 -6.40
N ASP A 71 0.79 -19.99 -5.71
CA ASP A 71 -0.68 -20.01 -5.68
C ASP A 71 -1.25 -18.77 -5.02
N SER A 72 -0.60 -18.29 -3.95
CA SER A 72 -0.99 -17.06 -3.25
C SER A 72 -0.93 -15.85 -4.19
N VAL A 73 0.14 -15.74 -4.95
CA VAL A 73 0.34 -14.60 -5.86
C VAL A 73 -0.64 -14.69 -7.05
N GLU A 74 -0.86 -15.89 -7.62
CA GLU A 74 -1.85 -16.04 -8.71
C GLU A 74 -3.28 -15.76 -8.22
N ALA A 75 -3.62 -16.16 -6.99
CA ALA A 75 -4.90 -15.81 -6.39
C ALA A 75 -5.03 -14.28 -6.21
N LEU A 76 -3.94 -13.61 -5.83
CA LEU A 76 -3.91 -12.14 -5.71
C LEU A 76 -4.10 -11.48 -7.08
N VAL A 77 -3.49 -12.02 -8.14
CA VAL A 77 -3.74 -11.56 -9.52
C VAL A 77 -5.23 -11.66 -9.85
N GLY A 78 -5.84 -12.81 -9.54
CA GLY A 78 -7.28 -13.02 -9.74
C GLY A 78 -8.12 -11.99 -8.97
N LEU A 79 -7.77 -11.73 -7.72
CA LEU A 79 -8.46 -10.73 -6.89
C LEU A 79 -8.44 -9.35 -7.58
N TRP A 80 -7.29 -8.91 -8.07
CA TRP A 80 -7.18 -7.60 -8.74
C TRP A 80 -7.85 -7.58 -10.12
N GLN A 81 -7.76 -8.66 -10.90
CA GLN A 81 -8.41 -8.75 -12.22
C GLN A 81 -9.94 -8.73 -12.13
N HIS A 82 -10.51 -9.26 -11.05
CA HIS A 82 -11.95 -9.26 -10.81
C HIS A 82 -12.42 -8.03 -10.00
N MET A 83 -11.50 -7.23 -9.49
CA MET A 83 -11.82 -5.98 -8.81
C MET A 83 -12.27 -4.95 -9.86
N ARG A 84 -13.41 -4.31 -9.59
CA ARG A 84 -13.98 -3.29 -10.46
C ARG A 84 -14.43 -2.12 -9.59
N THR A 85 -14.58 -0.96 -10.21
CA THR A 85 -14.98 0.25 -9.49
C THR A 85 -16.26 0.04 -8.67
N ASP A 86 -17.26 -0.66 -9.21
CA ASP A 86 -18.52 -0.93 -8.52
C ASP A 86 -18.37 -1.92 -7.36
N LYS A 87 -17.31 -2.76 -7.37
CA LYS A 87 -16.95 -3.66 -6.26
C LYS A 87 -16.19 -2.93 -5.14
N VAL A 88 -15.63 -1.77 -5.44
CA VAL A 88 -14.85 -0.99 -4.45
C VAL A 88 -15.75 0.05 -3.79
N TYR A 89 -16.54 0.79 -4.57
CA TYR A 89 -17.41 1.84 -4.04
C TYR A 89 -18.62 2.10 -4.94
N ARG A 90 -19.67 2.63 -4.33
CA ARG A 90 -20.88 3.01 -5.07
C ARG A 90 -20.73 4.38 -5.72
N THR A 91 -20.96 4.45 -7.02
CA THR A 91 -20.73 5.63 -7.86
C THR A 91 -22.01 6.37 -8.26
N GLY A 92 -22.98 6.49 -7.39
CA GLY A 92 -24.20 7.26 -7.70
C GLY A 92 -23.92 8.77 -7.75
N LEU A 93 -24.17 9.43 -8.90
CA LEU A 93 -24.00 10.89 -9.05
C LEU A 93 -24.85 11.67 -8.03
N GLY A 94 -26.13 11.31 -7.90
CA GLY A 94 -27.05 11.99 -6.99
C GLY A 94 -26.58 11.97 -5.54
N PRO A 95 -26.35 10.79 -4.94
CA PRO A 95 -25.86 10.72 -3.56
C PRO A 95 -24.51 11.41 -3.35
N MET A 96 -23.61 11.35 -4.31
CA MET A 96 -22.28 11.99 -4.21
C MET A 96 -22.41 13.51 -4.24
N MET A 97 -23.18 14.05 -5.19
CA MET A 97 -23.48 15.49 -5.26
C MET A 97 -24.16 16.00 -4.00
N GLY A 98 -25.12 15.24 -3.46
CA GLY A 98 -25.79 15.57 -2.21
C GLY A 98 -24.81 15.68 -1.04
N ARG A 99 -23.85 14.76 -0.92
CA ARG A 99 -22.84 14.81 0.15
C ARG A 99 -21.89 16.00 -0.02
N MET A 100 -21.46 16.27 -1.24
CA MET A 100 -20.61 17.43 -1.53
C MET A 100 -21.32 18.75 -1.23
N ALA A 101 -22.60 18.87 -1.60
CA ALA A 101 -23.40 20.06 -1.29
C ALA A 101 -23.53 20.25 0.23
N HIS A 102 -23.74 19.15 0.97
CA HIS A 102 -23.81 19.20 2.44
C HIS A 102 -22.48 19.60 3.06
N TRP A 103 -21.35 19.07 2.55
CA TRP A 103 -20.03 19.50 3.00
C TRP A 103 -19.76 20.97 2.71
N GLY A 104 -20.09 21.42 1.49
CA GLY A 104 -19.99 22.83 1.12
C GLY A 104 -20.80 23.72 2.05
N LEU A 105 -22.06 23.36 2.30
CA LEU A 105 -22.94 24.08 3.22
C LEU A 105 -22.39 24.11 4.65
N HIS A 106 -21.84 22.99 5.12
CA HIS A 106 -21.22 22.90 6.45
C HIS A 106 -20.00 23.82 6.57
N PHE A 107 -19.13 23.82 5.54
CA PHE A 107 -17.96 24.70 5.49
C PHE A 107 -18.36 26.17 5.46
N VAL A 108 -19.25 26.55 4.53
CA VAL A 108 -19.66 27.95 4.33
C VAL A 108 -20.43 28.52 5.53
N SER A 109 -21.16 27.64 6.23
CA SER A 109 -21.93 28.05 7.43
C SER A 109 -21.12 28.05 8.72
N GLY A 110 -19.83 27.75 8.65
CA GLY A 110 -18.99 27.62 9.85
C GLY A 110 -19.45 26.48 10.76
N GLY A 111 -19.97 25.40 10.17
CA GLY A 111 -20.41 24.22 10.91
C GLY A 111 -21.82 24.28 11.47
N ARG A 112 -22.57 25.35 11.18
CA ARG A 112 -23.92 25.57 11.74
C ARG A 112 -25.02 24.86 10.94
N LEU A 113 -24.84 24.71 9.64
CA LEU A 113 -25.78 24.08 8.73
C LEU A 113 -25.16 22.84 8.12
N GLY A 114 -26.01 21.87 7.79
CA GLY A 114 -25.55 20.59 7.24
C GLY A 114 -25.49 19.49 8.29
N ARG A 115 -25.43 18.26 7.83
CA ARG A 115 -25.37 17.08 8.71
C ARG A 115 -23.93 16.87 9.20
N LYS A 116 -23.78 16.64 10.50
CA LYS A 116 -22.50 16.30 11.13
C LYS A 116 -22.01 14.87 10.80
N ASP A 117 -22.89 14.04 10.23
CA ASP A 117 -22.67 12.60 10.10
C ASP A 117 -22.23 12.15 8.70
N ILE A 118 -21.69 13.06 7.87
CA ILE A 118 -21.23 12.68 6.53
C ILE A 118 -19.86 12.01 6.65
N ARG A 119 -19.84 10.70 6.43
CA ARG A 119 -18.70 9.83 6.70
C ARG A 119 -17.83 9.53 5.47
N GLY A 120 -17.79 10.39 4.46
CA GLY A 120 -16.99 10.21 3.24
C GLY A 120 -17.80 10.48 1.98
N MET A 121 -17.09 10.73 0.87
CA MET A 121 -17.77 11.02 -0.42
C MET A 121 -18.47 9.80 -1.00
N VAL A 122 -17.88 8.60 -0.84
CA VAL A 122 -18.45 7.36 -1.39
C VAL A 122 -18.67 6.33 -0.28
N GLN A 123 -19.54 5.36 -0.57
CA GLN A 123 -19.76 4.22 0.31
C GLN A 123 -18.86 3.07 -0.14
N ASN A 124 -18.06 2.54 0.78
CA ASN A 124 -17.12 1.45 0.52
C ASN A 124 -17.60 0.08 1.05
N ALA A 125 -18.89 -0.06 1.31
CA ALA A 125 -19.49 -1.35 1.69
C ALA A 125 -19.20 -2.46 0.64
N PRO A 126 -19.24 -2.17 -0.69
CA PRO A 126 -18.87 -3.19 -1.66
C PRO A 126 -17.45 -3.72 -1.47
N LEU A 127 -16.48 -2.83 -1.21
CA LEU A 127 -15.10 -3.25 -0.95
C LEU A 127 -15.02 -4.17 0.28
N ARG A 128 -15.73 -3.79 1.36
CA ARG A 128 -15.76 -4.62 2.58
C ARG A 128 -16.24 -6.04 2.26
N SER A 129 -17.37 -6.17 1.57
CA SER A 129 -17.94 -7.49 1.22
C SER A 129 -16.99 -8.27 0.32
N TYR A 130 -16.39 -7.61 -0.66
CA TYR A 130 -15.43 -8.21 -1.58
C TYR A 130 -14.21 -8.75 -0.82
N LEU A 131 -13.65 -7.96 0.09
CA LEU A 131 -12.48 -8.37 0.87
C LEU A 131 -12.82 -9.47 1.88
N GLN A 132 -14.00 -9.44 2.52
CA GLN A 132 -14.43 -10.51 3.42
C GLN A 132 -14.45 -11.86 2.71
N GLU A 133 -14.95 -11.88 1.49
CA GLU A 133 -15.00 -13.09 0.67
C GLU A 133 -13.59 -13.57 0.26
N HIS A 134 -12.77 -12.64 -0.26
CA HIS A 134 -11.48 -13.00 -0.87
C HIS A 134 -10.34 -13.20 0.14
N LEU A 135 -10.47 -12.65 1.34
CA LEU A 135 -9.50 -12.86 2.43
C LEU A 135 -9.96 -13.96 3.39
N ALA A 136 -11.04 -14.66 3.06
CA ALA A 136 -11.62 -15.72 3.88
C ALA A 136 -11.81 -15.29 5.34
N ALA A 137 -12.29 -14.06 5.53
CA ALA A 137 -12.52 -13.53 6.87
C ALA A 137 -13.80 -14.10 7.46
N ASP A 138 -13.79 -14.37 8.76
CA ASP A 138 -14.98 -14.81 9.49
C ASP A 138 -16.11 -13.79 9.35
N PRO A 139 -17.29 -14.19 8.89
CA PRO A 139 -18.39 -13.23 8.66
C PRO A 139 -18.91 -12.56 9.93
N ALA A 140 -18.77 -13.19 11.09
CA ALA A 140 -19.28 -12.66 12.36
C ALA A 140 -18.28 -11.73 13.05
N THR A 141 -17.00 -12.10 13.07
CA THR A 141 -15.95 -11.36 13.78
C THR A 141 -15.10 -10.47 12.86
N GLY A 142 -15.04 -10.81 11.56
CA GLY A 142 -14.15 -10.16 10.60
C GLY A 142 -12.71 -10.61 10.72
N GLU A 143 -12.39 -11.57 11.57
CA GLU A 143 -11.02 -12.08 11.77
C GLU A 143 -10.52 -12.81 10.52
N ILE A 144 -9.23 -12.62 10.22
CA ILE A 144 -8.57 -13.20 9.05
C ILE A 144 -7.76 -14.42 9.52
N CYS A 145 -8.46 -15.51 9.74
CA CYS A 145 -7.93 -16.70 10.41
C CYS A 145 -6.73 -17.34 9.71
N GLY A 146 -6.58 -17.16 8.40
CA GLY A 146 -5.44 -17.70 7.65
C GLY A 146 -4.10 -17.12 8.11
N VAL A 147 -4.09 -15.91 8.65
CA VAL A 147 -2.87 -15.29 9.21
C VAL A 147 -2.38 -16.09 10.42
N ASP A 148 -3.30 -16.39 11.36
CA ASP A 148 -2.97 -17.16 12.57
C ASP A 148 -2.37 -18.53 12.21
N GLN A 149 -2.95 -19.21 11.22
CA GLN A 149 -2.44 -20.51 10.77
C GLN A 149 -1.03 -20.41 10.23
N ASN A 150 -0.76 -19.41 9.39
CA ASN A 150 0.55 -19.22 8.76
C ASN A 150 1.62 -18.77 9.77
N LEU A 151 1.23 -18.03 10.81
CA LEU A 151 2.10 -17.73 11.95
C LEU A 151 2.44 -19.01 12.73
N ALA A 152 1.44 -19.85 13.00
CA ALA A 152 1.63 -21.11 13.71
C ALA A 152 2.49 -22.09 12.92
N ASP A 153 2.36 -22.11 11.59
CA ASP A 153 3.17 -22.95 10.70
C ASP A 153 4.64 -22.44 10.62
N GLY A 154 4.90 -21.21 11.07
CA GLY A 154 6.24 -20.65 11.22
C GLY A 154 6.88 -20.09 9.95
N TRP A 155 6.20 -20.11 8.80
CA TRP A 155 6.75 -19.43 7.63
C TRP A 155 6.51 -17.93 7.70
N LEU A 156 5.34 -17.52 8.18
CA LEU A 156 5.05 -16.10 8.43
C LEU A 156 5.54 -15.74 9.83
N LYS A 157 6.27 -14.67 9.94
CA LYS A 157 6.76 -14.14 11.21
C LYS A 157 5.88 -12.99 11.70
N ALA A 158 5.48 -12.11 10.79
CA ALA A 158 4.64 -10.97 11.15
C ALA A 158 3.93 -10.37 9.95
N LEU A 159 2.73 -9.85 10.20
CA LEU A 159 1.97 -9.00 9.27
C LEU A 159 1.66 -7.69 9.98
N ALA A 160 1.95 -6.58 9.32
CA ALA A 160 1.63 -5.26 9.88
C ALA A 160 0.93 -4.34 8.89
N UNK A 161 -0.31 -3.59 9.08
CA UNK A 161 -1.01 -2.73 8.42
C UNK A 161 -0.90 -1.52 9.03
N MET A 162 -0.73 -0.52 8.48
CA MET A 162 -0.55 0.85 9.02
C MET A 162 -1.85 1.64 8.94
N THR A 163 -2.18 2.40 9.98
CA THR A 163 -3.32 3.33 9.96
C THR A 163 -2.93 4.67 10.59
N THR A 164 -3.69 5.71 10.29
CA THR A 164 -3.59 7.01 10.95
C THR A 164 -4.72 7.18 11.96
N ASN A 165 -4.38 7.38 13.22
CA ASN A 165 -5.34 7.66 14.29
C ASN A 165 -5.70 9.14 14.24
N TYR A 166 -6.97 9.46 13.98
CA TYR A 166 -7.43 10.85 13.81
C TYR A 166 -7.51 11.63 15.13
N ALA A 167 -7.57 10.94 16.28
CA ALA A 167 -7.58 11.64 17.58
C ALA A 167 -6.18 12.11 17.97
N SER A 168 -5.16 11.31 17.72
CA SER A 168 -3.77 11.63 18.12
C SER A 168 -2.94 12.22 16.97
N GLY A 169 -3.37 12.06 15.73
CA GLY A 169 -2.60 12.45 14.54
C GLY A 169 -1.37 11.59 14.30
N ARG A 170 -1.30 10.38 14.89
CA ARG A 170 -0.13 9.48 14.80
C ARG A 170 -0.42 8.27 13.94
N SER A 171 0.63 7.70 13.37
CA SER A 171 0.57 6.39 12.72
C SER A 171 0.55 5.28 13.77
N GLU A 172 -0.31 4.30 13.55
CA GLU A 172 -0.34 3.07 14.35
C GLU A 172 -0.09 1.87 13.43
N ALA A 173 0.84 1.01 13.86
CA ALA A 173 1.14 -0.25 13.21
C ALA A 173 0.38 -1.36 13.95
N TRP A 174 -0.64 -1.91 13.31
CA TRP A 174 -1.39 -3.06 13.80
C TRP A 174 -0.62 -4.31 13.41
N VAL A 175 -0.12 -5.05 14.40
CA VAL A 175 0.86 -6.10 14.18
C VAL A 175 0.30 -7.45 14.63
N ASP A 176 0.24 -8.38 13.69
CA ASP A 176 -0.12 -9.77 13.93
C ASP A 176 1.16 -10.60 13.91
N THR A 177 1.52 -11.17 15.05
CA THR A 177 2.76 -11.93 15.25
C THR A 177 2.68 -12.74 16.54
N LEU A 178 3.40 -13.86 16.60
CA LEU A 178 3.54 -14.64 17.84
C LEU A 178 4.64 -14.10 18.78
N GLU A 179 5.46 -13.15 18.30
CA GLU A 179 6.53 -12.56 19.09
C GLU A 179 6.04 -11.37 19.92
N GLU A 180 6.61 -11.17 21.08
CA GLU A 180 6.38 -9.94 21.86
C GLU A 180 6.92 -8.75 21.07
N THR A 181 6.01 -7.92 20.59
CA THR A 181 6.35 -6.77 19.77
C THR A 181 5.77 -5.52 20.40
N ILE A 182 6.57 -4.87 21.23
CA ILE A 182 6.17 -3.61 21.86
C ILE A 182 7.19 -2.55 21.46
N TRP A 183 6.78 -1.63 20.59
CA TRP A 183 7.55 -0.40 20.39
C TRP A 183 6.61 0.79 20.41
N SER A 184 7.04 1.84 21.07
CA SER A 184 6.36 3.12 21.06
C SER A 184 7.37 4.17 20.64
N GLY A 185 7.23 4.65 19.42
CA GLY A 185 8.08 5.71 18.88
C GLY A 185 7.31 7.02 18.74
N SER A 186 8.05 8.07 18.47
CA SER A 186 7.45 9.39 18.20
C SER A 186 6.60 9.39 16.91
N GLN A 187 6.95 8.53 15.95
CA GLN A 187 6.31 8.48 14.64
C GLN A 187 5.28 7.36 14.53
N VAL A 188 5.66 6.13 14.91
CA VAL A 188 4.82 4.95 14.77
C VAL A 188 4.83 4.16 16.08
N SER A 189 3.65 3.74 16.53
CA SER A 189 3.49 2.84 17.69
C SER A 189 2.92 1.50 17.26
N ALA A 190 3.45 0.41 17.78
CA ALA A 190 2.92 -0.93 17.52
C ALA A 190 1.69 -1.22 18.38
N ARG A 191 0.71 -1.88 17.76
CA ARG A 191 -0.51 -2.38 18.41
C ARG A 191 -0.63 -3.87 18.11
N PRO A 192 -0.12 -4.75 18.97
CA PRO A 192 -0.29 -6.20 18.77
C PRO A 192 -1.78 -6.56 18.76
N THR A 193 -2.19 -7.34 17.76
CA THR A 193 -3.59 -7.73 17.59
C THR A 193 -3.72 -8.78 16.49
N SER A 194 -4.72 -9.67 16.59
CA SER A 194 -5.17 -10.43 15.44
C SER A 194 -5.85 -9.48 14.46
N LEU A 195 -5.45 -9.54 13.20
CA LEU A 195 -5.93 -8.59 12.20
C LEU A 195 -7.32 -8.98 11.68
N THR A 196 -8.13 -7.97 11.43
CA THR A 196 -9.50 -8.12 10.94
C THR A 196 -9.70 -7.28 9.68
N ILE A 197 -10.82 -7.52 9.00
CA ILE A 197 -11.25 -6.70 7.85
C ILE A 197 -11.32 -5.20 8.22
N ASP A 198 -11.67 -4.87 9.46
CA ASP A 198 -11.71 -3.46 9.89
C ASP A 198 -10.33 -2.81 9.85
N HIS A 199 -9.27 -3.55 10.18
CA HIS A 199 -7.90 -3.03 10.09
C HIS A 199 -7.50 -2.78 8.63
N VAL A 200 -7.86 -3.69 7.72
CA VAL A 200 -7.60 -3.53 6.28
C VAL A 200 -8.37 -2.33 5.73
N MET A 201 -9.67 -2.24 6.06
CA MET A 201 -10.53 -1.13 5.62
C MET A 201 -10.06 0.21 6.18
N ALA A 202 -9.58 0.25 7.43
CA ALA A 202 -9.02 1.47 8.04
C ALA A 202 -7.76 1.91 7.31
N SER A 203 -6.86 0.96 7.03
CA SER A 203 -5.62 1.24 6.30
C SER A 203 -5.89 1.80 4.90
N ALA A 204 -6.96 1.34 4.25
CA ALA A 204 -7.35 1.77 2.90
C ALA A 204 -8.37 2.92 2.88
N ALA A 205 -8.68 3.53 4.05
CA ALA A 205 -9.69 4.59 4.16
C ALA A 205 -9.11 5.95 3.74
N LEU A 206 -8.99 6.15 2.42
CA LEU A 206 -8.46 7.38 1.80
C LEU A 206 -9.26 8.60 2.31
N PRO A 207 -8.60 9.61 2.91
CA PRO A 207 -9.28 10.75 3.54
C PRO A 207 -10.22 11.47 2.57
N PHE A 208 -11.35 11.88 3.12
CA PHE A 208 -12.47 12.53 2.41
C PHE A 208 -13.21 11.59 1.46
N PHE A 209 -12.50 10.69 0.77
CA PHE A 209 -13.08 9.79 -0.22
C PHE A 209 -13.82 8.63 0.44
N PHE A 210 -13.13 7.87 1.30
CA PHE A 210 -13.73 6.75 2.04
C PHE A 210 -14.01 7.12 3.50
N PRO A 211 -15.04 6.50 4.12
CA PRO A 211 -15.32 6.74 5.53
C PRO A 211 -14.21 6.20 6.44
N ALA A 212 -13.91 6.93 7.50
CA ALA A 212 -13.02 6.47 8.56
C ALA A 212 -13.61 5.22 9.24
N VAL A 213 -12.74 4.35 9.75
CA VAL A 213 -13.13 3.10 10.41
C VAL A 213 -12.79 3.20 11.90
N ARG A 214 -13.68 2.70 12.75
CA ARG A 214 -13.46 2.70 14.20
C ARG A 214 -12.69 1.44 14.58
N LEU A 215 -11.46 1.63 15.09
CA LEU A 215 -10.65 0.56 15.65
C LEU A 215 -10.50 0.81 17.15
N ARG A 216 -10.90 -0.16 17.94
CA ARG A 216 -11.03 0.04 19.40
C ARG A 216 -11.89 1.29 19.67
N ASN A 217 -11.34 2.30 20.31
CA ASN A 217 -12.08 3.50 20.71
C ASN A 217 -11.79 4.75 19.88
N HIS A 218 -11.04 4.62 18.77
CA HIS A 218 -10.62 5.76 17.95
C HIS A 218 -11.00 5.58 16.47
N TRP A 219 -11.20 6.70 15.79
CA TRP A 219 -11.40 6.73 14.35
C TRP A 219 -10.06 6.72 13.64
N HIS A 220 -9.93 5.83 12.66
CA HIS A 220 -8.72 5.65 11.87
C HIS A 220 -9.00 5.85 10.39
N GLY A 221 -8.00 6.33 9.69
CA GLY A 221 -7.99 6.45 8.24
C GLY A 221 -6.71 5.91 7.67
N ASP A 222 -6.52 6.12 6.37
CA ASP A 222 -5.41 5.60 5.58
C ASP A 222 -4.06 5.87 6.27
N GLY A 223 -3.29 4.80 6.35
CA GLY A 223 -1.99 4.84 7.01
C GLY A 223 -0.98 5.76 6.33
N GLY A 224 -1.11 5.97 5.02
CA GLY A 224 -0.21 6.84 4.26
C GLY A 224 -0.22 8.30 4.70
N VAL A 225 -1.30 8.76 5.34
CA VAL A 225 -1.45 10.16 5.75
C VAL A 225 -0.32 10.64 6.70
N ARG A 226 0.12 9.75 7.61
CA ARG A 226 1.13 10.12 8.62
C ARG A 226 2.33 9.18 8.67
N LEU A 227 2.49 8.31 7.69
CA LEU A 227 3.57 7.31 7.67
C LEU A 227 4.89 7.94 7.19
N ALA A 228 5.60 8.58 8.09
CA ALA A 228 6.86 9.26 7.81
C ALA A 228 8.04 8.31 7.57
N ALA A 229 7.94 7.06 8.07
CA ALA A 229 8.99 6.06 7.95
C ALA A 229 8.37 4.71 7.55
N PRO A 230 8.06 4.52 6.25
CA PRO A 230 7.37 3.31 5.79
C PRO A 230 8.15 2.02 5.95
N LEU A 231 9.48 2.06 6.03
CA LEU A 231 10.32 0.88 6.24
C LEU A 231 10.47 0.53 7.72
N SER A 232 10.17 1.46 8.63
CA SER A 232 10.36 1.30 10.07
C SER A 232 9.66 0.07 10.65
N PRO A 233 8.38 -0.24 10.29
CA PRO A 233 7.75 -1.45 10.83
C PRO A 233 8.50 -2.73 10.47
N ALA A 234 8.91 -2.89 9.21
CA ALA A 234 9.69 -4.07 8.79
C ALA A 234 11.02 -4.15 9.53
N LEU A 235 11.70 -3.01 9.67
CA LEU A 235 12.94 -2.92 10.43
C LEU A 235 12.74 -3.40 11.87
N ARG A 236 11.71 -2.89 12.55
CA ARG A 236 11.42 -3.23 13.96
C ARG A 236 10.97 -4.68 14.14
N LEU A 237 10.38 -5.28 13.11
CA LEU A 237 9.99 -6.70 13.10
C LEU A 237 11.15 -7.64 12.78
N GLY A 238 12.37 -7.11 12.65
CA GLY A 238 13.57 -7.91 12.54
C GLY A 238 14.05 -8.16 11.11
N ALA A 239 13.57 -7.40 10.13
CA ALA A 239 14.01 -7.56 8.74
C ALA A 239 15.51 -7.34 8.60
N LYS A 240 16.18 -8.24 7.87
CA LYS A 240 17.59 -8.12 7.46
C LYS A 240 17.68 -7.55 6.04
N ARG A 241 16.73 -7.90 5.19
CA ARG A 241 16.58 -7.37 3.83
C ARG A 241 15.15 -6.98 3.61
N ILE A 242 14.95 -5.82 2.99
CA ILE A 242 13.63 -5.27 2.70
C ILE A 242 13.49 -5.06 1.20
N LEU A 243 12.60 -5.82 0.58
CA LEU A 243 12.13 -5.54 -0.77
C LEU A 243 10.88 -4.67 -0.64
N ALA A 244 10.95 -3.43 -1.06
CA ALA A 244 9.82 -2.51 -1.03
C ALA A 244 9.27 -2.33 -2.46
N VAL A 245 7.96 -2.40 -2.63
CA VAL A 245 7.34 -2.18 -3.94
C VAL A 245 6.44 -0.96 -3.87
N SER A 246 6.81 0.07 -4.62
CA SER A 246 6.08 1.33 -4.71
C SER A 246 5.41 1.45 -6.08
N PRO A 247 4.12 1.80 -6.16
CA PRO A 247 3.49 2.09 -7.46
C PRO A 247 3.75 3.52 -7.94
N ARG A 248 4.79 4.17 -7.43
CA ARG A 248 5.15 5.53 -7.79
C ARG A 248 6.38 5.56 -8.67
N VAL A 249 6.30 6.28 -9.78
CA VAL A 249 7.43 6.57 -10.66
C VAL A 249 8.43 7.47 -9.95
N LYS A 250 9.71 7.21 -10.13
CA LYS A 250 10.76 8.11 -9.64
C LYS A 250 10.61 9.47 -10.35
N PRO A 251 10.56 10.59 -9.63
CA PRO A 251 10.46 11.89 -10.28
C PRO A 251 11.61 12.08 -11.27
N GLN A 252 11.29 12.14 -12.55
CA GLN A 252 12.25 12.63 -13.55
C GLN A 252 12.38 14.11 -13.33
N ARG A 253 13.62 14.61 -13.47
CA ARG A 253 13.81 16.05 -13.42
C ARG A 253 12.85 16.73 -14.40
N UNK A 254 11.85 17.08 -13.91
CA UNK A 254 11.00 17.64 -14.63
C UNK A 254 11.59 18.60 -15.34
N GLU A 255 11.47 18.59 -16.47
CA GLU A 255 11.68 19.77 -17.30
C GLU A 255 10.87 20.89 -16.67
N GLU A 256 11.48 21.92 -16.25
CA GLU A 256 10.81 23.13 -15.75
C GLU A 256 9.93 23.69 -16.87
N GLY A 257 8.74 23.11 -17.01
CA GLY A 257 7.72 23.67 -17.89
C GLY A 257 7.33 25.04 -17.37
N LEU A 258 7.42 26.04 -18.21
CA LEU A 258 6.93 27.37 -17.84
C LEU A 258 5.44 27.24 -17.49
N ALA A 259 5.09 27.61 -16.26
CA ALA A 259 3.70 27.65 -15.83
C ALA A 259 2.97 28.70 -16.67
N THR A 260 2.10 28.23 -17.56
CA THR A 260 1.37 29.09 -18.50
C THR A 260 0.06 29.62 -17.90
N SER A 261 -0.38 29.06 -16.77
CA SER A 261 -1.65 29.47 -16.14
C SER A 261 -1.58 29.30 -14.62
N TYR A 262 -2.44 29.99 -13.92
CA TYR A 262 -2.60 29.86 -12.46
C TYR A 262 -3.15 28.44 -12.15
N PRO A 263 -2.59 27.76 -11.13
CA PRO A 263 -2.99 26.38 -10.84
C PRO A 263 -4.46 26.29 -10.40
N SER A 264 -5.18 25.32 -10.93
CA SER A 264 -6.56 25.06 -10.52
C SER A 264 -6.62 24.50 -9.09
N PRO A 265 -7.74 24.65 -8.37
CA PRO A 265 -7.88 24.01 -7.05
C PRO A 265 -7.67 22.49 -7.09
N GLY A 266 -8.04 21.83 -8.19
CA GLY A 266 -7.82 20.41 -8.40
C GLY A 266 -6.34 20.06 -8.51
N GLN A 267 -5.56 20.89 -9.22
CA GLN A 267 -4.09 20.71 -9.30
C GLN A 267 -3.46 20.81 -7.91
N VAL A 268 -3.85 21.82 -7.13
CA VAL A 268 -3.33 22.02 -5.76
C VAL A 268 -3.68 20.81 -4.89
N ALA A 269 -4.95 20.35 -4.94
CA ALA A 269 -5.39 19.19 -4.20
C ALA A 269 -4.67 17.90 -4.63
N GLY A 270 -4.42 17.74 -5.93
CA GLY A 270 -3.67 16.60 -6.47
C GLY A 270 -2.22 16.57 -5.96
N VAL A 271 -1.55 17.73 -5.97
CA VAL A 271 -0.19 17.85 -5.42
C VAL A 271 -0.18 17.52 -3.92
N MET A 272 -1.17 18.02 -3.17
CA MET A 272 -1.27 17.74 -1.73
C MET A 272 -1.50 16.24 -1.46
N LEU A 273 -2.36 15.58 -2.24
CA LEU A 273 -2.59 14.14 -2.13
C LEU A 273 -1.31 13.36 -2.44
N ASN A 274 -0.63 13.72 -3.50
CA ASN A 274 0.62 13.07 -3.89
C ASN A 274 1.71 13.24 -2.81
N ALA A 275 1.83 14.42 -2.24
CA ALA A 275 2.80 14.70 -1.18
C ALA A 275 2.52 13.86 0.08
N VAL A 276 1.24 13.64 0.40
CA VAL A 276 0.85 12.86 1.58
C VAL A 276 1.12 11.36 1.38
N PHE A 277 0.88 10.82 0.17
CA PHE A 277 0.84 9.37 0.00
C PHE A 277 2.09 8.75 -0.63
N LEU A 278 2.97 9.52 -1.27
CA LEU A 278 3.89 8.93 -2.22
C LEU A 278 5.39 9.25 -2.01
N ASP A 279 5.77 10.25 -1.21
CA ASP A 279 7.15 10.74 -1.23
C ASP A 279 8.10 10.15 -0.19
N LEU A 280 7.59 9.49 0.84
CA LEU A 280 8.40 9.19 2.02
C LEU A 280 9.21 7.89 1.93
N LEU A 281 8.83 6.97 1.05
CA LEU A 281 9.55 5.69 0.91
C LEU A 281 10.99 5.90 0.38
N ASP A 282 11.17 6.79 -0.60
CA ASP A 282 12.49 7.09 -1.15
C ASP A 282 13.41 7.73 -0.11
N PHE A 283 12.86 8.67 0.63
CA PHE A 283 13.60 9.34 1.70
C PHE A 283 14.02 8.33 2.77
N ASP A 284 13.11 7.47 3.20
CA ASP A 284 13.37 6.46 4.23
C ASP A 284 14.42 5.44 3.75
N ALA A 285 14.31 4.97 2.50
CA ALA A 285 15.30 4.07 1.91
C ALA A 285 16.68 4.72 1.82
N LEU A 286 16.75 5.98 1.41
CA LEU A 286 18.00 6.73 1.36
C LEU A 286 18.63 6.88 2.76
N GLN A 287 17.80 7.15 3.78
CA GLN A 287 18.29 7.23 5.16
C GLN A 287 18.86 5.88 5.63
N MET A 288 18.19 4.77 5.30
CA MET A 288 18.70 3.45 5.65
C MET A 288 20.03 3.14 4.95
N GLN A 289 20.16 3.50 3.68
CA GLN A 289 21.43 3.36 2.94
C GLN A 289 22.55 4.17 3.60
N ARG A 290 22.28 5.41 3.97
CA ARG A 290 23.24 6.27 4.68
C ARG A 290 23.69 5.65 6.02
N ILE A 291 22.75 5.08 6.77
CA ILE A 291 23.07 4.39 8.02
C ILE A 291 23.94 3.18 7.74
N ASN A 292 23.62 2.38 6.74
CA ASN A 292 24.44 1.22 6.35
C ASN A 292 25.87 1.65 5.99
N ASP A 293 26.03 2.74 5.21
CA ASP A 293 27.34 3.27 4.81
C ASP A 293 28.16 3.73 6.02
N LEU A 294 27.53 4.35 7.01
CA LEU A 294 28.18 4.74 8.25
C LEU A 294 28.61 3.50 9.04
N LEU A 295 27.73 2.51 9.17
CA LEU A 295 28.03 1.28 9.92
C LEU A 295 29.20 0.51 9.30
N ARG A 296 29.32 0.48 7.96
CA ARG A 296 30.44 -0.17 7.29
C ARG A 296 31.79 0.47 7.61
N ARG A 297 31.82 1.74 8.03
CA ARG A 297 33.04 2.50 8.30
C ARG A 297 33.52 2.36 9.75
N ILE A 298 32.73 1.77 10.64
CA ILE A 298 33.07 1.63 12.05
C ILE A 298 33.05 0.15 12.45
N PRO A 299 33.90 -0.27 13.42
CA PRO A 299 33.90 -1.66 13.87
C PRO A 299 32.52 -2.05 14.44
N GLN A 300 32.12 -3.30 14.17
CA GLN A 300 30.79 -3.81 14.55
C GLN A 300 30.53 -3.68 16.07
N GLN A 301 31.56 -3.81 16.88
CA GLN A 301 31.43 -3.64 18.35
C GLN A 301 30.97 -2.23 18.76
N ASN A 302 31.10 -1.26 17.87
CA ASN A 302 30.70 0.14 18.10
C ASN A 302 29.33 0.50 17.52
N TRP A 303 28.61 -0.48 16.95
CA TRP A 303 27.29 -0.24 16.34
C TRP A 303 26.20 0.04 17.37
N GLY A 304 26.41 -0.30 18.64
CA GLY A 304 25.39 -0.16 19.69
C GLY A 304 24.17 -1.04 19.36
N ASN A 305 23.01 -0.42 19.32
CA ASN A 305 21.75 -1.11 18.98
C ASN A 305 21.43 -1.02 17.48
N GLN A 306 22.35 -0.47 16.67
CA GLN A 306 22.13 -0.35 15.23
C GLN A 306 22.50 -1.65 14.52
N ARG A 307 21.89 -1.88 13.37
CA ARG A 307 22.23 -3.03 12.52
C ARG A 307 22.07 -2.64 11.06
N GLN A 308 22.81 -3.31 10.23
CA GLN A 308 22.72 -3.13 8.80
C GLN A 308 21.46 -3.83 8.27
N VAL A 309 20.70 -3.13 7.44
CA VAL A 309 19.51 -3.67 6.78
C VAL A 309 19.50 -3.20 5.34
N ASP A 310 19.59 -4.14 4.43
CA ASP A 310 19.64 -3.83 3.01
C ASP A 310 18.23 -3.56 2.48
N VAL A 311 18.12 -2.58 1.58
CA VAL A 311 16.83 -2.16 1.03
C VAL A 311 16.92 -2.05 -0.49
N MET A 312 15.96 -2.66 -1.17
CA MET A 312 15.75 -2.46 -2.61
C MET A 312 14.33 -1.98 -2.83
N VAL A 313 14.16 -0.96 -3.68
CA VAL A 313 12.84 -0.44 -4.03
C VAL A 313 12.54 -0.72 -5.50
N LEU A 314 11.47 -1.48 -5.74
CA LEU A 314 10.91 -1.66 -7.09
C LEU A 314 9.86 -0.59 -7.34
N ARG A 315 9.89 -0.02 -8.53
CA ARG A 315 8.97 1.06 -8.91
C ARG A 315 8.78 1.10 -10.42
N PRO A 316 7.67 1.67 -10.91
CA PRO A 316 7.42 1.78 -12.34
C PRO A 316 8.48 2.64 -13.03
N GLN A 317 8.88 2.21 -14.21
CA GLN A 317 9.72 2.97 -15.10
C GLN A 317 8.90 3.98 -15.94
N GLN A 318 7.61 3.73 -16.09
CA GLN A 318 6.68 4.56 -16.87
C GLN A 318 5.68 5.28 -15.96
N ASP A 319 5.20 6.44 -16.41
CA ASP A 319 4.22 7.22 -15.66
C ASP A 319 2.84 6.53 -15.69
N LEU A 320 2.44 5.94 -14.57
CA LEU A 320 1.14 5.28 -14.42
C LEU A 320 -0.04 6.26 -14.55
N GLY A 321 0.18 7.55 -14.30
CA GLY A 321 -0.82 8.60 -14.53
C GLY A 321 -1.12 8.80 -16.01
N GLN A 322 -0.12 8.69 -16.87
CA GLN A 322 -0.34 8.76 -18.32
C GLN A 322 -1.22 7.60 -18.81
N ILE A 323 -0.99 6.41 -18.27
CA ILE A 323 -1.78 5.21 -18.60
C ILE A 323 -3.23 5.43 -18.15
N ALA A 324 -3.43 6.00 -16.96
CA ALA A 324 -4.77 6.31 -16.46
C ALA A 324 -5.52 7.29 -17.37
N ARG A 325 -4.80 8.27 -17.95
CA ARG A 325 -5.40 9.22 -18.89
C ARG A 325 -5.97 8.52 -20.13
N GLN A 326 -5.26 7.53 -20.64
CA GLN A 326 -5.70 6.76 -21.80
C GLN A 326 -6.94 5.91 -21.48
N SER A 327 -7.08 5.48 -20.24
CA SER A 327 -8.20 4.65 -19.76
C SER A 327 -9.40 5.47 -19.25
N GLN A 328 -9.33 6.80 -19.25
CA GLN A 328 -10.43 7.67 -18.77
C GLN A 328 -11.81 7.38 -19.37
N PRO A 329 -11.93 7.03 -20.70
CA PRO A 329 -13.25 6.72 -21.26
C PRO A 329 -13.99 5.58 -20.56
N GLU A 330 -13.26 4.67 -19.92
CA GLU A 330 -13.85 3.52 -19.22
C GLU A 330 -14.39 3.88 -17.83
N MET A 331 -14.00 5.03 -17.28
CA MET A 331 -14.40 5.45 -15.94
C MET A 331 -15.90 5.81 -15.88
N PRO A 332 -16.57 5.54 -14.74
CA PRO A 332 -17.95 5.96 -14.55
C PRO A 332 -18.15 7.46 -14.77
N GLY A 333 -19.29 7.82 -15.40
CA GLY A 333 -19.61 9.21 -15.79
C GLY A 333 -19.51 10.22 -14.66
N ALA A 334 -19.82 9.81 -13.43
CA ALA A 334 -19.65 10.64 -12.23
C ALA A 334 -18.20 11.11 -12.07
N PHE A 335 -17.25 10.21 -12.27
CA PHE A 335 -15.81 10.52 -12.15
C PHE A 335 -15.32 11.42 -13.27
N ARG A 336 -15.78 11.16 -14.50
CA ARG A 336 -15.44 12.02 -15.64
C ARG A 336 -15.94 13.46 -15.43
N PHE A 337 -17.13 13.62 -14.85
CA PHE A 337 -17.69 14.92 -14.52
C PHE A 337 -16.81 15.65 -13.49
N PHE A 338 -16.40 14.97 -12.42
CA PHE A 338 -15.52 15.55 -11.40
C PHE A 338 -14.14 15.88 -11.96
N ALA A 339 -13.56 14.99 -12.75
CA ALA A 339 -12.29 15.25 -13.42
C ALA A 339 -12.35 16.53 -14.25
N GLY A 340 -13.45 16.74 -14.99
CA GLY A 340 -13.67 17.97 -15.78
C GLY A 340 -13.78 19.21 -14.91
N GLY A 341 -14.49 19.11 -13.79
CA GLY A 341 -14.70 20.23 -12.86
C GLY A 341 -13.46 20.66 -12.09
N PHE A 342 -12.52 19.73 -11.89
CA PHE A 342 -11.25 20.00 -11.20
C PHE A 342 -10.08 20.37 -12.14
N GLY A 343 -10.34 20.59 -13.43
CA GLY A 343 -9.29 20.90 -14.39
C GLY A 343 -8.68 19.64 -15.03
N GLY A 344 -9.52 18.71 -15.37
CA GLY A 344 -9.28 17.29 -15.61
C GLY A 344 -8.34 16.82 -16.72
N ARG A 345 -7.50 17.72 -17.29
CA ARG A 345 -6.45 17.32 -18.25
C ARG A 345 -5.04 17.56 -17.71
N ASP A 346 -4.94 18.15 -16.53
CA ASP A 346 -3.66 18.45 -15.91
C ASP A 346 -3.09 17.25 -15.19
N GLU A 347 -1.78 17.09 -15.19
CA GLU A 347 -1.08 15.92 -14.62
C GLU A 347 -1.44 15.57 -13.18
N PRO A 348 -1.48 16.51 -12.23
CA PRO A 348 -1.78 16.15 -10.83
C PRO A 348 -3.21 15.62 -10.62
N THR A 349 -4.17 16.09 -11.42
CA THR A 349 -5.55 15.60 -11.35
C THR A 349 -5.65 14.16 -11.90
N ALA A 350 -4.98 13.90 -13.01
CA ALA A 350 -4.91 12.56 -13.61
C ALA A 350 -4.24 11.56 -12.65
N ASP A 351 -3.25 12.04 -11.91
CA ASP A 351 -2.53 11.26 -10.92
C ASP A 351 -3.45 10.83 -9.77
N ALA A 352 -4.22 11.77 -9.22
CA ALA A 352 -5.19 11.47 -8.16
C ALA A 352 -6.30 10.52 -8.65
N LEU A 353 -6.79 10.74 -9.88
CA LEU A 353 -7.83 9.88 -10.47
C LEU A 353 -7.35 8.45 -10.70
N SER A 354 -6.10 8.26 -11.05
CA SER A 354 -5.52 6.93 -11.26
C SER A 354 -5.56 6.06 -9.99
N MET A 355 -5.55 6.67 -8.81
CA MET A 355 -5.63 5.95 -7.53
C MET A 355 -7.01 5.34 -7.28
N VAL A 356 -8.05 5.85 -7.94
CA VAL A 356 -9.44 5.38 -7.74
C VAL A 356 -10.01 4.68 -8.99
N ASN A 357 -9.19 4.47 -10.01
CA ASN A 357 -9.59 3.81 -11.27
C ASN A 357 -9.38 2.29 -11.16
N PHE A 358 -10.42 1.57 -10.79
CA PHE A 358 -10.40 0.10 -10.68
C PHE A 358 -10.98 -0.59 -11.91
N GLU A 359 -10.92 0.06 -13.08
CA GLU A 359 -11.42 -0.55 -14.31
C GLU A 359 -10.47 -1.64 -14.80
N PRO A 360 -11.01 -2.80 -15.27
CA PRO A 360 -10.18 -3.96 -15.63
C PRO A 360 -9.09 -3.68 -16.67
N GLY A 361 -9.37 -2.83 -17.63
CA GLY A 361 -8.37 -2.45 -18.65
C GLY A 361 -7.15 -1.77 -18.02
N TYR A 362 -7.38 -0.83 -17.10
CA TYR A 362 -6.31 -0.12 -16.40
C TYR A 362 -5.55 -1.07 -15.46
N VAL A 363 -6.28 -1.83 -14.65
CA VAL A 363 -5.69 -2.79 -13.70
C VAL A 363 -4.81 -3.81 -14.43
N GLY A 364 -5.31 -4.35 -15.56
CA GLY A 364 -4.56 -5.32 -16.36
C GLY A 364 -3.25 -4.75 -16.92
N GLN A 365 -3.26 -3.50 -17.36
CA GLN A 365 -2.06 -2.82 -17.85
C GLN A 365 -1.04 -2.63 -16.71
N LEU A 366 -1.50 -2.24 -15.52
CA LEU A 366 -0.62 -2.07 -14.36
C LEU A 366 0.06 -3.38 -13.96
N ILE A 367 -0.69 -4.49 -13.97
CA ILE A 367 -0.12 -5.82 -13.69
C ILE A 367 0.95 -6.15 -14.73
N ALA A 368 0.65 -5.95 -16.02
CA ALA A 368 1.61 -6.23 -17.10
C ALA A 368 2.89 -5.39 -16.97
N PHE A 369 2.78 -4.10 -16.61
CA PHE A 369 3.94 -3.24 -16.37
C PHE A 369 4.76 -3.71 -15.18
N GLY A 370 4.11 -4.13 -14.09
CA GLY A 370 4.82 -4.68 -12.93
C GLY A 370 5.61 -5.93 -13.28
N GLU A 371 5.01 -6.82 -14.09
CA GLU A 371 5.69 -8.02 -14.59
C GLU A 371 6.91 -7.65 -15.43
N GLN A 372 6.74 -6.76 -16.39
CA GLN A 372 7.80 -6.35 -17.30
C GLN A 372 8.98 -5.71 -16.53
N ASP A 373 8.72 -4.69 -15.71
CA ASP A 373 9.74 -3.97 -14.96
C ASP A 373 10.55 -4.93 -14.06
N THR A 374 9.86 -5.93 -13.48
CA THR A 374 10.49 -6.90 -12.59
C THR A 374 11.34 -7.90 -13.39
N HIS A 375 10.85 -8.38 -14.53
CA HIS A 375 11.64 -9.26 -15.40
C HIS A 375 12.93 -8.58 -15.88
N GLU A 376 12.85 -7.30 -16.23
CA GLU A 376 14.03 -6.54 -16.71
C GLU A 376 15.11 -6.40 -15.64
N ARG A 377 14.74 -6.49 -14.36
CA ARG A 377 15.65 -6.35 -13.22
C ARG A 377 15.83 -7.65 -12.43
N MET A 378 15.41 -8.79 -12.97
CA MET A 378 15.36 -10.05 -12.20
C MET A 378 16.72 -10.45 -11.63
N ASP A 379 17.80 -10.36 -12.42
CA ASP A 379 19.15 -10.72 -11.96
C ASP A 379 19.57 -9.85 -10.77
N GLU A 380 19.29 -8.56 -10.82
CA GLU A 380 19.58 -7.62 -9.72
C GLU A 380 18.76 -7.97 -8.46
N ILE A 381 17.48 -8.26 -8.65
CA ILE A 381 16.59 -8.63 -7.55
C ILE A 381 17.04 -9.93 -6.89
N GLU A 382 17.35 -10.95 -7.70
CA GLU A 382 17.80 -12.24 -7.19
C GLU A 382 19.11 -12.10 -6.41
N ALA A 383 20.08 -11.36 -6.94
CA ALA A 383 21.36 -11.09 -6.25
C ALA A 383 21.09 -10.40 -4.89
N PHE A 384 20.23 -9.38 -4.88
CA PHE A 384 19.85 -8.69 -3.65
C PHE A 384 19.22 -9.64 -2.63
N LEU A 385 18.23 -10.45 -3.05
CA LEU A 385 17.52 -11.36 -2.14
C LEU A 385 18.46 -12.43 -1.59
N ARG A 386 19.46 -12.86 -2.35
CA ARG A 386 20.47 -13.83 -1.90
C ARG A 386 21.61 -13.19 -1.06
N GLY A 387 21.60 -11.86 -0.93
CA GLY A 387 22.67 -11.17 -0.20
C GLY A 387 24.01 -11.19 -0.92
N GLN A 388 23.97 -11.26 -2.22
CA GLN A 388 25.16 -11.20 -3.07
C GLN A 388 25.36 -9.74 -3.48
N ASP A 389 26.54 -9.21 -3.25
CA ASP A 389 26.86 -7.85 -3.70
C ASP A 389 26.83 -7.82 -5.24
N ALA A 390 26.09 -6.88 -5.82
CA ALA A 390 25.99 -6.70 -7.26
C ALA A 390 27.24 -6.01 -7.83
#